data_4a2b70ad475a7360648690d3eff232f5
#
_entry.id   4a2b70ad475a7360648690d3eff232f5
#
_cell.length_a   1.000
_cell.length_b   1.000
_cell.length_c   1.000
_cell.angle_alpha   90.00
_cell.angle_beta   90.00
_cell.angle_gamma   90.00
#
_symmetry.space_group_name_H-M   'P 1'
#
loop_
_entity.id
_entity.type
_entity.pdbx_description
1 polymer ?
#
loop_
_entity_poly.entity_id
_entity_poly.type
_entity_poly.pdbx_seq_one_letter_code
_entity_poly.pdbx_strand_id
1 'polypeptide(L)'
;MSLFQFGFSISSTRQQTPHAPENIALAASHLPDQEDTILGRNEYNQVAAAVVDLARPQPSQSRSKRSKYVQYSGEDRAKIAKYSCEHGNTKALQHFSKEYPNLKESTLRNFKKAYQDKLKVIQRQEGNVRQVTSLESLPRGRPPLLLELDCKLISFVKNLRARGGVVTGSVISAAAKGLIRSNPSLHQRYHSFEPTRGWIQSIYRRCNFSRRAGTTTRPPVPRGMYEECKLSFLTDIDKCINKHNIPPELVLNADQTPSSYVSVGRMTMAEKNSKSVPIKGLTDKRNITLTFVISLAGEFLPMQVIYQGKTKASLPRNFVFPKGFCLTQNPKHYSNEEETLKLIDSIINPYLVKTRQQLKLPPTQKAILIWDVFRGQTTERVLSKLASLNIEIVSVPANMTHFFQPLDLTVNGQAKKFCKEKFTTWYSQEVQRQLDSGTSFEDIEVDLRMSVIKPLHAGWLVALYDYLTGAEGRRSIFKGWEKAGVKEIVNSDKPLPPVDPFEEIYQA
;
A
#
# COMPACT_ATOMS: atom_id res chain seq x y z
N MET A 1 50.01 -30.43 13.53
CA MET A 1 49.80 -31.14 14.81
C MET A 1 48.33 -31.40 14.99
N SER A 2 48.03 -32.67 15.00
CA SER A 2 46.69 -33.27 15.10
C SER A 2 46.15 -33.16 16.52
N LEU A 3 44.83 -33.02 16.69
CA LEU A 3 44.09 -33.52 17.83
C LEU A 3 42.72 -34.01 17.38
N PHE A 4 42.66 -35.32 17.30
CA PHE A 4 41.47 -36.17 17.23
C PHE A 4 40.90 -36.42 18.61
N GLN A 5 39.65 -36.84 18.62
CA GLN A 5 38.92 -37.66 19.59
C GLN A 5 37.97 -36.92 20.55
N PHE A 6 36.68 -37.05 20.24
CA PHE A 6 35.71 -37.65 21.16
C PHE A 6 34.56 -38.23 20.32
N GLY A 7 34.40 -39.57 20.42
CA GLY A 7 33.35 -40.29 19.73
C GLY A 7 32.04 -40.28 20.55
N PHE A 8 30.94 -40.23 19.81
CA PHE A 8 29.63 -40.68 20.26
C PHE A 8 29.04 -41.62 19.22
N SER A 9 28.75 -42.85 19.65
CA SER A 9 28.07 -43.88 18.89
C SER A 9 26.58 -43.54 18.69
N ILE A 10 26.11 -43.62 17.46
CA ILE A 10 24.69 -43.51 17.11
C ILE A 10 24.12 -44.93 17.05
N SER A 11 23.21 -45.25 17.99
CA SER A 11 22.36 -46.44 17.91
C SER A 11 21.23 -46.19 16.92
N SER A 12 21.17 -47.00 15.87
CA SER A 12 20.11 -47.05 14.88
C SER A 12 18.85 -47.67 15.48
N THR A 13 17.78 -46.88 15.61
CA THR A 13 16.45 -47.43 15.78
C THR A 13 15.61 -47.01 14.55
N ARG A 14 15.41 -47.97 13.65
CA ARG A 14 14.44 -47.86 12.55
C ARG A 14 13.03 -47.74 13.13
N GLN A 15 12.39 -46.60 12.98
CA GLN A 15 10.92 -46.50 13.06
C GLN A 15 10.37 -46.45 11.65
N GLN A 16 9.47 -47.41 11.41
CA GLN A 16 8.72 -47.56 10.18
C GLN A 16 7.78 -46.36 9.98
N THR A 17 7.85 -45.75 8.82
CA THR A 17 6.87 -44.75 8.34
C THR A 17 5.57 -45.46 7.96
N PRO A 18 4.39 -44.97 8.32
CA PRO A 18 3.15 -45.50 7.86
C PRO A 18 2.93 -45.14 6.37
N HIS A 19 2.48 -46.15 5.60
CA HIS A 19 2.07 -46.07 4.20
C HIS A 19 1.06 -44.94 3.97
N ALA A 20 1.32 -44.10 2.97
CA ALA A 20 0.33 -43.19 2.44
C ALA A 20 -0.76 -43.97 1.67
N PRO A 21 -2.03 -43.57 1.72
CA PRO A 21 -3.09 -44.23 1.02
C PRO A 21 -2.98 -44.02 -0.51
N GLU A 22 -3.14 -45.09 -1.28
CA GLU A 22 -3.01 -45.18 -2.75
C GLU A 22 -3.99 -44.35 -3.58
N ASN A 23 -4.78 -43.49 -2.97
CA ASN A 23 -5.81 -42.71 -3.68
C ASN A 23 -5.35 -41.35 -4.23
N ILE A 24 -4.06 -40.99 -4.13
CA ILE A 24 -3.53 -39.74 -4.70
C ILE A 24 -3.08 -39.89 -6.15
N ALA A 25 -2.82 -41.13 -6.62
CA ALA A 25 -2.33 -41.37 -7.96
C ALA A 25 -3.42 -41.34 -9.07
N LEU A 26 -4.71 -41.42 -8.71
CA LEU A 26 -5.81 -41.45 -9.68
C LEU A 26 -6.40 -40.08 -10.06
N ALA A 27 -6.03 -39.03 -9.37
CA ALA A 27 -6.50 -37.67 -9.68
C ALA A 27 -5.64 -36.92 -10.69
N ALA A 28 -4.47 -37.47 -11.07
CA ALA A 28 -3.52 -36.81 -11.99
C ALA A 28 -3.64 -37.29 -13.45
N SER A 29 -4.52 -38.29 -13.78
CA SER A 29 -4.58 -38.89 -15.10
C SER A 29 -5.74 -38.43 -15.99
N HIS A 30 -6.51 -37.43 -15.60
CA HIS A 30 -7.58 -36.85 -16.43
C HIS A 30 -7.51 -35.34 -16.46
N LEU A 31 -6.46 -34.80 -17.11
CA LEU A 31 -6.48 -33.44 -17.65
C LEU A 31 -6.58 -33.60 -19.18
N PRO A 32 -7.59 -33.05 -19.82
CA PRO A 32 -7.63 -33.01 -21.28
C PRO A 32 -6.64 -31.96 -21.76
N ASP A 33 -5.84 -32.33 -22.76
CA ASP A 33 -5.09 -31.40 -23.60
C ASP A 33 -6.07 -30.43 -24.26
N GLN A 34 -6.12 -29.20 -23.78
CA GLN A 34 -6.68 -28.05 -24.50
C GLN A 34 -6.02 -26.73 -24.06
N GLU A 35 -5.55 -26.07 -25.04
CA GLU A 35 -5.19 -24.64 -25.25
C GLU A 35 -5.46 -23.64 -24.11
N ASP A 36 -4.41 -22.85 -23.85
CA ASP A 36 -4.33 -21.57 -23.17
C ASP A 36 -5.65 -20.87 -22.86
N THR A 37 -6.19 -21.13 -21.68
CA THR A 37 -7.13 -20.23 -21.04
C THR A 37 -6.53 -19.73 -19.72
N ILE A 38 -6.12 -18.47 -19.70
CA ILE A 38 -5.69 -17.76 -18.49
C ILE A 38 -6.87 -17.74 -17.51
N LEU A 39 -6.87 -18.66 -16.56
CA LEU A 39 -7.83 -18.69 -15.45
C LEU A 39 -7.76 -17.36 -14.68
N GLY A 40 -8.89 -16.70 -14.52
CA GLY A 40 -9.01 -15.45 -13.79
C GLY A 40 -8.54 -15.60 -12.33
N ARG A 41 -8.00 -14.51 -11.75
CA ARG A 41 -7.45 -14.45 -10.37
C ARG A 41 -8.39 -15.03 -9.30
N ASN A 42 -9.70 -15.02 -9.53
CA ASN A 42 -10.69 -15.56 -8.61
C ASN A 42 -10.77 -17.11 -8.68
N GLU A 43 -10.59 -17.70 -9.84
CA GLU A 43 -10.61 -19.15 -10.02
C GLU A 43 -9.34 -19.79 -9.47
N TYR A 44 -8.17 -19.11 -9.65
CA TYR A 44 -6.92 -19.55 -9.03
C TYR A 44 -6.99 -19.54 -7.50
N ASN A 45 -7.61 -18.51 -6.92
CA ASN A 45 -7.83 -18.45 -5.47
C ASN A 45 -8.83 -19.50 -4.95
N GLN A 46 -9.83 -19.87 -5.75
CA GLN A 46 -10.78 -20.92 -5.40
C GLN A 46 -10.14 -22.32 -5.45
N VAL A 47 -9.30 -22.58 -6.46
CA VAL A 47 -8.55 -23.83 -6.56
C VAL A 47 -7.50 -23.93 -5.46
N ALA A 48 -6.77 -22.85 -5.17
CA ALA A 48 -5.81 -22.80 -4.07
C ALA A 48 -6.50 -23.00 -2.70
N ALA A 49 -7.67 -22.42 -2.48
CA ALA A 49 -8.46 -22.62 -1.26
C ALA A 49 -8.96 -24.07 -1.13
N ALA A 50 -9.40 -24.69 -2.22
CA ALA A 50 -9.84 -26.09 -2.23
C ALA A 50 -8.69 -27.06 -1.93
N VAL A 51 -7.48 -26.81 -2.47
CA VAL A 51 -6.28 -27.62 -2.19
C VAL A 51 -5.83 -27.47 -0.73
N VAL A 52 -5.91 -26.27 -0.17
CA VAL A 52 -5.58 -26.03 1.26
C VAL A 52 -6.59 -26.70 2.19
N ASP A 53 -7.87 -26.75 1.83
CA ASP A 53 -8.90 -27.44 2.62
C ASP A 53 -8.79 -28.96 2.55
N LEU A 54 -8.34 -29.52 1.42
CA LEU A 54 -8.05 -30.95 1.27
C LEU A 54 -6.78 -31.37 2.04
N ALA A 55 -5.80 -30.49 2.20
CA ALA A 55 -4.57 -30.75 2.93
C ALA A 55 -4.67 -30.53 4.45
N ARG A 56 -5.81 -30.03 4.97
CA ARG A 56 -6.01 -29.88 6.41
C ARG A 56 -6.26 -31.24 7.05
N PRO A 57 -5.46 -31.64 8.06
CA PRO A 57 -5.79 -32.84 8.85
C PRO A 57 -7.16 -32.63 9.49
N GLN A 58 -8.08 -33.56 9.28
CA GLN A 58 -9.40 -33.58 9.90
C GLN A 58 -9.23 -33.42 11.43
N PRO A 59 -9.90 -32.46 12.07
CA PRO A 59 -9.79 -32.29 13.51
C PRO A 59 -10.35 -33.53 14.20
N SER A 60 -9.53 -34.19 15.02
CA SER A 60 -9.96 -35.29 15.87
C SER A 60 -11.23 -34.91 16.62
N GLN A 61 -12.23 -35.80 16.61
CA GLN A 61 -13.55 -35.64 17.22
C GLN A 61 -13.47 -35.63 18.76
N SER A 62 -12.91 -34.58 19.38
CA SER A 62 -13.05 -34.37 20.83
C SER A 62 -12.73 -32.94 21.27
N ARG A 63 -13.34 -31.94 20.62
CA ARG A 63 -13.55 -30.63 21.24
C ARG A 63 -15.01 -30.27 21.08
N SER A 64 -15.77 -30.34 22.18
CA SER A 64 -17.13 -29.85 22.27
C SER A 64 -17.17 -28.45 21.63
N LYS A 65 -18.01 -28.27 20.60
CA LYS A 65 -18.24 -26.98 19.96
C LYS A 65 -18.65 -26.00 21.05
N ARG A 66 -17.78 -25.05 21.43
CA ARG A 66 -18.16 -23.95 22.30
C ARG A 66 -19.36 -23.28 21.63
N SER A 67 -20.51 -23.29 22.30
CA SER A 67 -21.74 -22.66 21.81
C SER A 67 -21.43 -21.20 21.42
N LYS A 68 -21.95 -20.75 20.27
CA LYS A 68 -21.82 -19.35 19.86
C LYS A 68 -22.33 -18.47 20.98
N TYR A 69 -21.47 -17.62 21.51
CA TYR A 69 -21.81 -16.71 22.60
C TYR A 69 -22.83 -15.67 22.10
N VAL A 70 -24.01 -15.66 22.72
CA VAL A 70 -25.06 -14.69 22.39
C VAL A 70 -24.69 -13.34 22.98
N GLN A 71 -24.63 -12.30 22.14
CA GLN A 71 -24.42 -10.91 22.57
C GLN A 71 -25.81 -10.26 22.75
N TYR A 72 -26.04 -9.69 23.91
CA TYR A 72 -27.22 -8.87 24.20
C TYR A 72 -26.83 -7.39 24.09
N SER A 73 -27.65 -6.58 23.45
CA SER A 73 -27.45 -5.11 23.40
C SER A 73 -27.60 -4.49 24.81
N GLY A 74 -27.17 -3.26 24.99
CA GLY A 74 -27.35 -2.55 26.24
C GLY A 74 -28.84 -2.35 26.59
N GLU A 75 -29.66 -2.13 25.57
CA GLU A 75 -31.10 -1.97 25.68
C GLU A 75 -31.81 -3.29 26.05
N ASP A 76 -31.45 -4.40 25.37
CA ASP A 76 -31.98 -5.72 25.70
C ASP A 76 -31.69 -6.09 27.15
N ARG A 77 -30.47 -5.83 27.63
CA ARG A 77 -30.09 -6.08 29.04
C ARG A 77 -30.94 -5.25 30.00
N ALA A 78 -31.18 -3.97 29.69
CA ALA A 78 -32.01 -3.11 30.51
C ALA A 78 -33.49 -3.57 30.52
N LYS A 79 -34.03 -3.93 29.33
CA LYS A 79 -35.40 -4.46 29.15
C LYS A 79 -35.61 -5.75 29.98
N ILE A 80 -34.72 -6.73 29.82
CA ILE A 80 -34.75 -8.02 30.52
C ILE A 80 -34.59 -7.82 32.04
N ALA A 81 -33.67 -6.95 32.47
CA ALA A 81 -33.39 -6.70 33.87
C ALA A 81 -34.58 -5.98 34.55
N LYS A 82 -35.18 -4.98 33.89
CA LYS A 82 -36.34 -4.28 34.39
C LYS A 82 -37.50 -5.23 34.64
N TYR A 83 -37.87 -6.04 33.63
CA TYR A 83 -38.94 -7.02 33.75
C TYR A 83 -38.64 -8.06 34.86
N SER A 84 -37.37 -8.48 35.00
CA SER A 84 -36.99 -9.37 36.08
C SER A 84 -37.10 -8.74 37.49
N CYS A 85 -36.91 -7.42 37.62
CA CYS A 85 -37.11 -6.72 38.87
C CYS A 85 -38.59 -6.68 39.27
N GLU A 86 -39.47 -6.51 38.28
CA GLU A 86 -40.92 -6.36 38.48
C GLU A 86 -41.63 -7.71 38.70
N HIS A 87 -41.25 -8.73 37.94
CA HIS A 87 -42.01 -10.00 37.87
C HIS A 87 -41.22 -11.24 38.37
N GLY A 88 -39.97 -11.07 38.74
CA GLY A 88 -39.09 -12.18 39.19
C GLY A 88 -38.39 -12.91 38.02
N ASN A 89 -37.34 -13.65 38.41
CA ASN A 89 -36.42 -14.26 37.42
C ASN A 89 -37.08 -15.36 36.58
N THR A 90 -37.92 -16.21 37.20
CA THR A 90 -38.55 -17.35 36.51
C THR A 90 -39.56 -16.84 35.43
N LYS A 91 -40.39 -15.86 35.78
CA LYS A 91 -41.34 -15.27 34.86
C LYS A 91 -40.59 -14.53 33.72
N ALA A 92 -39.49 -13.85 34.01
CA ALA A 92 -38.68 -13.17 33.01
C ALA A 92 -38.05 -14.17 32.02
N LEU A 93 -37.55 -15.29 32.48
CA LEU A 93 -37.01 -16.36 31.60
C LEU A 93 -38.07 -16.91 30.67
N GLN A 94 -39.27 -17.16 31.18
CA GLN A 94 -40.43 -17.63 30.38
C GLN A 94 -40.84 -16.58 29.35
N HIS A 95 -40.98 -15.35 29.77
CA HIS A 95 -41.41 -14.23 28.92
C HIS A 95 -40.45 -14.01 27.73
N PHE A 96 -39.15 -14.03 27.98
CA PHE A 96 -38.13 -13.80 26.97
C PHE A 96 -37.62 -15.07 26.28
N SER A 97 -38.18 -16.24 26.56
CA SER A 97 -37.75 -17.53 25.99
C SER A 97 -37.81 -17.60 24.46
N LYS A 98 -38.82 -16.96 23.85
CA LYS A 98 -38.99 -16.87 22.39
C LYS A 98 -38.01 -15.92 21.72
N GLU A 99 -37.76 -14.75 22.35
CA GLU A 99 -36.90 -13.69 21.84
C GLU A 99 -35.40 -14.04 22.07
N TYR A 100 -35.10 -14.63 23.23
CA TYR A 100 -33.74 -15.01 23.66
C TYR A 100 -33.68 -16.48 24.13
N PRO A 101 -33.75 -17.46 23.25
CA PRO A 101 -33.84 -18.89 23.62
C PRO A 101 -32.64 -19.41 24.44
N ASN A 102 -31.51 -18.74 24.39
CA ASN A 102 -30.29 -19.08 25.11
C ASN A 102 -30.05 -18.27 26.39
N LEU A 103 -31.03 -17.51 26.86
CA LEU A 103 -30.93 -16.68 28.07
C LEU A 103 -30.90 -17.61 29.30
N LYS A 104 -29.77 -17.63 30.01
CA LYS A 104 -29.58 -18.41 31.22
C LYS A 104 -29.94 -17.58 32.45
N GLU A 105 -30.43 -18.24 33.50
CA GLU A 105 -30.76 -17.59 34.75
C GLU A 105 -29.58 -16.82 35.35
N SER A 106 -28.37 -17.39 35.28
CA SER A 106 -27.16 -16.74 35.77
C SER A 106 -26.87 -15.40 34.99
N THR A 107 -27.15 -15.36 33.70
CA THR A 107 -27.02 -14.16 32.88
C THR A 107 -28.06 -13.11 33.29
N LEU A 108 -29.30 -13.54 33.50
CA LEU A 108 -30.39 -12.68 33.95
C LEU A 108 -30.12 -12.08 35.33
N ARG A 109 -29.64 -12.88 36.32
CA ARG A 109 -29.22 -12.37 37.61
C ARG A 109 -28.16 -11.28 37.52
N ASN A 110 -27.19 -11.44 36.62
CA ASN A 110 -26.16 -10.43 36.40
C ASN A 110 -26.76 -9.13 35.79
N PHE A 111 -27.69 -9.24 34.87
CA PHE A 111 -28.37 -8.07 34.30
C PHE A 111 -29.21 -7.34 35.37
N LYS A 112 -29.95 -8.13 36.20
CA LYS A 112 -30.76 -7.58 37.29
C LYS A 112 -29.89 -6.81 38.29
N LYS A 113 -28.76 -7.40 38.73
CA LYS A 113 -27.82 -6.75 39.61
C LYS A 113 -27.26 -5.45 39.03
N ALA A 114 -26.80 -5.46 37.77
CA ALA A 114 -26.28 -4.28 37.11
C ALA A 114 -27.35 -3.16 36.97
N TYR A 115 -28.58 -3.54 36.72
CA TYR A 115 -29.73 -2.59 36.65
C TYR A 115 -29.99 -1.94 38.00
N GLN A 116 -30.03 -2.75 39.08
CA GLN A 116 -30.26 -2.25 40.45
C GLN A 116 -29.12 -1.34 40.93
N ASP A 117 -27.85 -1.72 40.62
CA ASP A 117 -26.69 -0.91 40.97
C ASP A 117 -26.72 0.44 40.22
N LYS A 118 -27.09 0.44 38.95
CA LYS A 118 -27.25 1.69 38.18
C LYS A 118 -28.40 2.57 38.70
N LEU A 119 -29.51 1.98 39.10
CA LEU A 119 -30.61 2.71 39.74
C LEU A 119 -30.18 3.39 41.07
N LYS A 120 -29.42 2.67 41.93
CA LYS A 120 -28.89 3.26 43.16
C LYS A 120 -27.95 4.43 42.92
N VAL A 121 -27.16 4.41 41.83
CA VAL A 121 -26.29 5.52 41.47
C VAL A 121 -27.09 6.71 41.02
N ILE A 122 -28.12 6.52 40.18
CA ILE A 122 -28.99 7.59 39.68
C ILE A 122 -29.77 8.22 40.84
N GLN A 123 -30.34 7.41 41.75
CA GLN A 123 -31.04 7.90 42.93
C GLN A 123 -30.16 8.78 43.84
N ARG A 124 -28.88 8.47 43.98
CA ARG A 124 -27.91 9.27 44.73
C ARG A 124 -27.52 10.59 44.08
N GLN A 125 -27.56 10.66 42.76
CA GLN A 125 -27.10 11.81 41.99
C GLN A 125 -28.20 12.80 41.64
N GLU A 126 -29.40 12.34 41.32
CA GLU A 126 -30.49 13.19 40.72
C GLU A 126 -31.79 13.26 41.54
N GLY A 127 -31.92 12.55 42.65
CA GLY A 127 -33.11 12.59 43.53
C GLY A 127 -34.41 12.08 42.88
N ASN A 128 -34.50 11.97 41.57
CA ASN A 128 -35.64 11.48 40.82
C ASN A 128 -35.31 10.23 40.01
N VAL A 129 -36.17 9.22 40.06
CA VAL A 129 -35.94 7.93 39.41
C VAL A 129 -36.21 8.05 37.90
N ARG A 130 -35.19 8.34 37.12
CA ARG A 130 -35.22 8.12 35.67
C ARG A 130 -35.09 6.62 35.34
N GLN A 131 -35.89 6.15 34.41
CA GLN A 131 -35.77 4.76 33.94
C GLN A 131 -34.41 4.51 33.28
N VAL A 132 -33.75 3.41 33.66
CA VAL A 132 -32.54 2.94 32.99
C VAL A 132 -32.93 2.30 31.68
N THR A 133 -32.68 2.98 30.55
CA THR A 133 -33.04 2.53 29.21
C THR A 133 -31.95 1.62 28.57
N SER A 134 -30.70 1.72 29.03
CA SER A 134 -29.58 0.91 28.53
C SER A 134 -28.60 0.56 29.63
N LEU A 135 -28.15 -0.68 29.61
CA LEU A 135 -27.02 -1.20 30.43
C LEU A 135 -25.82 -1.41 29.55
N GLU A 136 -24.84 -0.53 29.65
CA GLU A 136 -23.56 -0.71 28.96
C GLU A 136 -22.91 -2.04 29.37
N SER A 137 -22.32 -2.73 28.41
CA SER A 137 -21.53 -3.90 28.73
C SER A 137 -20.23 -3.44 29.38
N LEU A 138 -19.98 -3.87 30.60
CA LEU A 138 -18.66 -3.74 31.20
C LEU A 138 -17.63 -4.37 30.23
N PRO A 139 -16.54 -3.68 29.92
CA PRO A 139 -15.50 -4.24 29.06
C PRO A 139 -15.01 -5.56 29.65
N ARG A 140 -15.12 -6.64 28.86
CA ARG A 140 -14.69 -7.97 29.30
C ARG A 140 -13.18 -8.05 29.22
N GLY A 141 -12.55 -8.41 30.31
CA GLY A 141 -11.12 -8.62 30.39
C GLY A 141 -10.49 -7.92 31.59
N ARG A 142 -9.21 -8.17 31.77
CA ARG A 142 -8.41 -7.49 32.78
C ARG A 142 -8.34 -5.99 32.45
N PRO A 143 -8.67 -5.09 33.40
CA PRO A 143 -8.56 -3.65 33.15
C PRO A 143 -7.14 -3.27 32.74
N PRO A 144 -6.97 -2.16 31.98
CA PRO A 144 -5.65 -1.66 31.62
C PRO A 144 -4.78 -1.46 32.87
N LEU A 145 -3.51 -1.84 32.78
CA LEU A 145 -2.60 -1.78 33.94
C LEU A 145 -2.40 -0.36 34.47
N LEU A 146 -2.39 0.62 33.56
CA LEU A 146 -2.18 2.03 33.89
C LEU A 146 -3.48 2.76 34.23
N LEU A 147 -4.63 2.06 34.23
CA LEU A 147 -5.94 2.64 34.55
C LEU A 147 -6.19 3.94 33.75
N GLU A 148 -6.45 5.05 34.46
CA GLU A 148 -6.71 6.37 33.83
C GLU A 148 -5.53 6.93 33.05
N LEU A 149 -4.28 6.58 33.41
CA LEU A 149 -3.08 7.00 32.69
C LEU A 149 -2.90 6.29 31.35
N ASP A 150 -3.67 5.22 31.09
CA ASP A 150 -3.63 4.49 29.83
C ASP A 150 -4.06 5.39 28.66
N CYS A 151 -5.10 6.21 28.84
CA CYS A 151 -5.54 7.20 27.87
C CYS A 151 -4.45 8.26 27.60
N LYS A 152 -3.72 8.69 28.63
CA LYS A 152 -2.59 9.63 28.49
C LYS A 152 -1.46 9.02 27.68
N LEU A 153 -1.13 7.74 27.93
CA LEU A 153 -0.11 7.02 27.16
C LEU A 153 -0.51 6.87 25.68
N ILE A 154 -1.75 6.48 25.40
CA ILE A 154 -2.28 6.38 24.04
C ILE A 154 -2.23 7.72 23.32
N SER A 155 -2.68 8.80 23.96
CA SER A 155 -2.62 10.15 23.42
C SER A 155 -1.19 10.60 23.14
N PHE A 156 -0.26 10.32 24.06
CA PHE A 156 1.17 10.59 23.84
C PHE A 156 1.71 9.88 22.61
N VAL A 157 1.43 8.57 22.47
CA VAL A 157 1.91 7.74 21.35
C VAL A 157 1.36 8.26 20.02
N LYS A 158 0.06 8.62 19.97
CA LYS A 158 -0.56 9.20 18.78
C LYS A 158 0.02 10.57 18.44
N ASN A 159 0.17 11.45 19.41
CA ASN A 159 0.74 12.79 19.21
C ASN A 159 2.21 12.72 18.77
N LEU A 160 3.00 11.83 19.36
CA LEU A 160 4.39 11.62 18.94
C LEU A 160 4.43 11.20 17.46
N ARG A 161 3.55 10.28 17.04
CA ARG A 161 3.49 9.82 15.65
C ARG A 161 3.02 10.92 14.70
N ALA A 162 2.00 11.69 15.08
CA ALA A 162 1.50 12.82 14.30
C ALA A 162 2.57 13.90 14.02
N ARG A 163 3.52 14.07 14.96
CA ARG A 163 4.68 14.96 14.80
C ARG A 163 5.85 14.32 14.03
N GLY A 164 5.65 13.15 13.41
CA GLY A 164 6.70 12.44 12.66
C GLY A 164 7.67 11.64 13.54
N GLY A 165 7.46 11.56 14.85
CA GLY A 165 8.32 10.82 15.78
C GLY A 165 8.25 9.30 15.57
N VAL A 166 9.32 8.59 15.91
CA VAL A 166 9.41 7.13 15.80
C VAL A 166 8.77 6.48 17.01
N VAL A 167 7.78 5.62 16.80
CA VAL A 167 7.11 4.85 17.85
C VAL A 167 7.64 3.41 17.85
N THR A 168 8.45 3.08 18.85
CA THR A 168 8.98 1.73 19.09
C THR A 168 8.51 1.19 20.45
N GLY A 169 8.72 -0.11 20.69
CA GLY A 169 8.42 -0.70 21.99
C GLY A 169 9.22 -0.05 23.14
N SER A 170 10.47 0.35 22.89
CA SER A 170 11.30 1.07 23.85
C SER A 170 10.74 2.46 24.19
N VAL A 171 10.24 3.20 23.19
CA VAL A 171 9.60 4.52 23.40
C VAL A 171 8.33 4.37 24.25
N ILE A 172 7.48 3.40 23.95
CA ILE A 172 6.28 3.12 24.75
C ILE A 172 6.66 2.71 26.18
N SER A 173 7.69 1.89 26.34
CA SER A 173 8.21 1.49 27.65
C SER A 173 8.70 2.69 28.46
N ALA A 174 9.51 3.56 27.86
CA ALA A 174 10.01 4.76 28.50
C ALA A 174 8.88 5.72 28.92
N ALA A 175 7.91 5.94 28.03
CA ALA A 175 6.74 6.78 28.33
C ALA A 175 5.88 6.21 29.47
N ALA A 176 5.63 4.90 29.48
CA ALA A 176 4.89 4.24 30.54
C ALA A 176 5.60 4.35 31.89
N LYS A 177 6.92 4.08 31.93
CA LYS A 177 7.73 4.25 33.13
C LYS A 177 7.75 5.72 33.62
N GLY A 178 7.78 6.67 32.70
CA GLY A 178 7.67 8.11 33.04
C GLY A 178 6.32 8.44 33.68
N LEU A 179 5.22 7.98 33.11
CA LEU A 179 3.86 8.17 33.65
C LEU A 179 3.68 7.50 35.03
N ILE A 180 4.27 6.32 35.25
CA ILE A 180 4.24 5.66 36.56
C ILE A 180 5.01 6.50 37.58
N ARG A 181 6.20 6.96 37.26
CA ARG A 181 7.02 7.78 38.16
C ARG A 181 6.37 9.12 38.52
N SER A 182 5.67 9.74 37.61
CA SER A 182 4.95 11.00 37.85
C SER A 182 3.67 10.84 38.68
N ASN A 183 3.21 9.60 38.95
CA ASN A 183 2.01 9.34 39.72
C ASN A 183 2.36 8.55 41.00
N PRO A 184 2.31 9.18 42.20
CA PRO A 184 2.77 8.55 43.45
C PRO A 184 2.09 7.21 43.78
N SER A 185 0.78 7.08 43.59
CA SER A 185 0.02 5.86 43.85
C SER A 185 0.39 4.70 42.92
N LEU A 186 0.65 5.00 41.63
CA LEU A 186 1.13 4.00 40.70
C LEU A 186 2.61 3.70 40.87
N HIS A 187 3.42 4.69 41.26
CA HIS A 187 4.83 4.49 41.54
C HIS A 187 5.04 3.52 42.68
N GLN A 188 4.30 3.67 43.80
CA GLN A 188 4.34 2.75 44.92
C GLN A 188 3.94 1.33 44.52
N ARG A 189 2.91 1.19 43.67
CA ARG A 189 2.36 -0.11 43.24
C ARG A 189 3.19 -0.82 42.18
N TYR A 190 3.82 -0.04 41.28
CA TYR A 190 4.49 -0.53 40.05
C TYR A 190 5.94 -0.04 39.92
N HIS A 191 6.66 0.15 41.02
CA HIS A 191 8.05 0.63 41.03
C HIS A 191 9.02 -0.22 40.18
N SER A 192 8.78 -1.55 40.12
CA SER A 192 9.56 -2.52 39.33
C SER A 192 8.89 -2.89 38.00
N PHE A 193 7.99 -2.05 37.46
CA PHE A 193 7.26 -2.37 36.24
C PHE A 193 8.19 -2.42 35.01
N GLU A 194 8.25 -3.61 34.42
CA GLU A 194 8.90 -3.84 33.12
C GLU A 194 7.84 -4.24 32.07
N PRO A 195 7.64 -3.40 31.03
CA PRO A 195 6.69 -3.68 29.97
C PRO A 195 7.06 -4.94 29.18
N THR A 196 6.22 -5.96 29.23
CA THR A 196 6.39 -7.16 28.41
C THR A 196 6.05 -6.87 26.95
N ARG A 197 6.60 -7.71 26.03
CA ARG A 197 6.26 -7.65 24.60
C ARG A 197 4.73 -7.72 24.35
N GLY A 198 4.03 -8.60 25.09
CA GLY A 198 2.57 -8.74 24.98
C GLY A 198 1.83 -7.48 25.39
N TRP A 199 2.30 -6.80 26.46
CA TRP A 199 1.72 -5.54 26.88
C TRP A 199 1.92 -4.43 25.85
N ILE A 200 3.14 -4.27 25.29
CA ILE A 200 3.43 -3.32 24.22
C ILE A 200 2.55 -3.57 22.99
N GLN A 201 2.37 -4.85 22.60
CA GLN A 201 1.48 -5.20 21.49
C GLN A 201 0.01 -4.83 21.78
N SER A 202 -0.41 -4.85 23.05
CA SER A 202 -1.76 -4.39 23.43
C SER A 202 -1.93 -2.87 23.25
N ILE A 203 -0.87 -2.09 23.51
CA ILE A 203 -0.86 -0.64 23.24
C ILE A 203 -0.97 -0.37 21.73
N TYR A 204 -0.17 -1.04 20.88
CA TYR A 204 -0.29 -0.89 19.42
C TYR A 204 -1.70 -1.18 18.92
N ARG A 205 -2.34 -2.27 19.39
CA ARG A 205 -3.73 -2.59 19.03
C ARG A 205 -4.72 -1.51 19.43
N ARG A 206 -4.58 -0.94 20.65
CA ARG A 206 -5.46 0.13 21.14
C ARG A 206 -5.23 1.46 20.44
N CYS A 207 -4.00 1.72 19.95
CA CYS A 207 -3.72 2.85 19.08
C CYS A 207 -4.20 2.64 17.63
N ASN A 208 -4.60 1.42 17.25
CA ASN A 208 -4.83 0.97 15.87
C ASN A 208 -3.55 1.10 15.01
N PHE A 209 -2.39 0.78 15.57
CA PHE A 209 -1.11 0.88 14.89
C PHE A 209 -0.64 -0.47 14.36
N SER A 210 -0.09 -0.46 13.15
CA SER A 210 0.61 -1.59 12.53
C SER A 210 2.04 -1.18 12.15
N ARG A 211 2.92 -2.18 11.99
CA ARG A 211 4.29 -1.93 11.54
C ARG A 211 4.31 -1.45 10.10
N ARG A 212 4.89 -0.27 9.88
CA ARG A 212 5.05 0.35 8.56
C ARG A 212 6.51 0.70 8.29
N ALA A 213 6.93 0.67 7.03
CA ALA A 213 8.21 1.26 6.64
C ALA A 213 8.10 2.78 6.74
N GLY A 214 9.15 3.42 7.29
CA GLY A 214 9.24 4.87 7.28
C GLY A 214 9.38 5.40 5.86
N THR A 215 8.72 6.51 5.57
CA THR A 215 8.94 7.31 4.35
C THR A 215 9.76 8.55 4.72
N THR A 216 10.44 9.14 3.74
CA THR A 216 11.20 10.38 3.96
C THR A 216 10.27 11.46 4.48
N THR A 217 10.67 12.12 5.57
CA THR A 217 9.94 13.27 6.11
C THR A 217 10.09 14.43 5.14
N ARG A 218 8.99 14.86 4.54
CA ARG A 218 8.94 16.12 3.82
C ARG A 218 8.54 17.22 4.81
N PRO A 219 9.06 18.45 4.68
CA PRO A 219 8.57 19.55 5.50
C PRO A 219 7.04 19.65 5.33
N PRO A 220 6.29 19.77 6.42
CA PRO A 220 4.85 19.96 6.31
C PRO A 220 4.60 21.28 5.57
N VAL A 221 3.79 21.21 4.52
CA VAL A 221 3.35 22.40 3.80
C VAL A 221 2.29 23.09 4.64
N PRO A 222 2.45 24.36 5.01
CA PRO A 222 1.41 25.09 5.71
C PRO A 222 0.11 25.09 4.90
N ARG A 223 -1.04 24.89 5.54
CA ARG A 223 -2.34 24.78 4.86
C ARG A 223 -2.64 25.99 3.96
N GLY A 224 -2.37 27.21 4.44
CA GLY A 224 -2.55 28.41 3.63
C GLY A 224 -1.67 28.43 2.38
N MET A 225 -0.42 28.01 2.48
CA MET A 225 0.50 27.90 1.34
C MET A 225 0.04 26.84 0.33
N TYR A 226 -0.52 25.72 0.80
CA TYR A 226 -1.08 24.70 -0.09
C TYR A 226 -2.25 25.24 -0.91
N GLU A 227 -3.23 25.88 -0.27
CA GLU A 227 -4.41 26.44 -0.95
C GLU A 227 -4.03 27.55 -1.94
N GLU A 228 -3.09 28.40 -1.57
CA GLU A 228 -2.57 29.45 -2.43
C GLU A 228 -1.85 28.89 -3.66
N CYS A 229 -0.95 27.91 -3.48
CA CYS A 229 -0.27 27.23 -4.57
C CYS A 229 -1.25 26.46 -5.48
N LYS A 230 -2.26 25.80 -4.89
CA LYS A 230 -3.31 25.11 -5.63
C LYS A 230 -4.09 26.07 -6.50
N LEU A 231 -4.58 27.15 -5.90
CA LEU A 231 -5.38 28.16 -6.61
C LEU A 231 -4.57 28.79 -7.74
N SER A 232 -3.32 29.20 -7.50
CA SER A 232 -2.45 29.76 -8.55
C SER A 232 -2.24 28.78 -9.69
N PHE A 233 -1.81 27.54 -9.36
CA PHE A 233 -1.51 26.50 -10.35
C PHE A 233 -2.73 26.17 -11.23
N LEU A 234 -3.90 25.97 -10.62
CA LEU A 234 -5.13 25.66 -11.34
C LEU A 234 -5.63 26.85 -12.16
N THR A 235 -5.51 28.06 -11.62
CA THR A 235 -5.87 29.30 -12.35
C THR A 235 -4.99 29.53 -13.57
N ASP A 236 -3.70 29.22 -13.51
CA ASP A 236 -2.78 29.39 -14.64
C ASP A 236 -3.10 28.38 -15.77
N ILE A 237 -3.48 27.14 -15.40
CA ILE A 237 -3.94 26.13 -16.38
C ILE A 237 -5.27 26.58 -17.01
N ASP A 238 -6.24 26.96 -16.20
CA ASP A 238 -7.57 27.39 -16.64
C ASP A 238 -7.50 28.59 -17.58
N LYS A 239 -6.75 29.64 -17.19
CA LYS A 239 -6.51 30.82 -18.04
C LYS A 239 -5.90 30.44 -19.39
N CYS A 240 -4.92 29.53 -19.41
CA CYS A 240 -4.26 29.11 -20.62
C CYS A 240 -5.21 28.31 -21.53
N ILE A 241 -5.99 27.38 -20.95
CA ILE A 241 -6.99 26.60 -21.68
C ILE A 241 -8.04 27.50 -22.30
N ASN A 242 -8.65 28.37 -21.51
CA ASN A 242 -9.75 29.25 -21.97
C ASN A 242 -9.24 30.30 -22.97
N LYS A 243 -8.08 30.91 -22.73
CA LYS A 243 -7.51 31.92 -23.63
C LYS A 243 -7.25 31.39 -25.05
N HIS A 244 -6.85 30.11 -25.14
CA HIS A 244 -6.40 29.53 -26.40
C HIS A 244 -7.30 28.38 -26.89
N ASN A 245 -8.44 28.11 -26.23
CA ASN A 245 -9.37 27.01 -26.51
C ASN A 245 -8.63 25.67 -26.68
N ILE A 246 -7.80 25.31 -25.71
CA ILE A 246 -6.94 24.13 -25.78
C ILE A 246 -7.73 22.86 -25.42
N PRO A 247 -7.86 21.89 -26.34
CA PRO A 247 -8.57 20.65 -26.07
C PRO A 247 -7.76 19.73 -25.13
N PRO A 248 -8.41 18.79 -24.40
CA PRO A 248 -7.76 17.90 -23.44
C PRO A 248 -6.59 17.08 -24.02
N GLU A 249 -6.64 16.74 -25.30
CA GLU A 249 -5.57 16.03 -26.01
C GLU A 249 -4.27 16.83 -26.11
N LEU A 250 -4.36 18.16 -26.09
CA LEU A 250 -3.20 19.06 -26.16
C LEU A 250 -2.76 19.57 -24.77
N VAL A 251 -3.33 19.07 -23.68
CA VAL A 251 -2.86 19.30 -22.31
C VAL A 251 -2.03 18.11 -21.86
N LEU A 252 -0.72 18.30 -21.76
CA LEU A 252 0.24 17.24 -21.48
C LEU A 252 0.86 17.40 -20.10
N ASN A 253 1.18 16.26 -19.45
CA ASN A 253 2.05 16.21 -18.29
C ASN A 253 3.25 15.30 -18.57
N ALA A 254 4.45 15.78 -18.29
CA ALA A 254 5.68 15.01 -18.43
C ALA A 254 6.40 14.88 -17.09
N ASP A 255 6.96 13.70 -16.83
CA ASP A 255 7.75 13.47 -15.62
C ASP A 255 8.80 12.36 -15.82
N GLN A 256 9.83 12.38 -14.97
CA GLN A 256 10.94 11.45 -14.99
C GLN A 256 10.90 10.54 -13.78
N THR A 257 11.06 9.25 -14.01
CA THR A 257 11.08 8.26 -12.92
C THR A 257 12.25 7.29 -13.09
N PRO A 258 13.00 6.97 -12.01
CA PRO A 258 14.02 5.93 -12.08
C PRO A 258 13.38 4.55 -12.15
N SER A 259 13.97 3.67 -12.97
CA SER A 259 13.64 2.25 -13.03
C SER A 259 14.89 1.40 -12.73
N SER A 260 14.82 0.58 -11.70
CA SER A 260 15.90 -0.30 -11.29
C SER A 260 15.88 -1.59 -12.10
N TYR A 261 17.05 -2.03 -12.56
CA TYR A 261 17.19 -3.33 -13.23
C TYR A 261 16.90 -4.50 -12.28
N VAL A 262 17.35 -4.40 -11.04
CA VAL A 262 17.19 -5.41 -10.00
C VAL A 262 16.29 -4.87 -8.90
N SER A 263 15.08 -5.40 -8.82
CA SER A 263 14.04 -4.94 -7.91
C SER A 263 13.76 -5.93 -6.78
N VAL A 264 14.81 -6.43 -6.12
CA VAL A 264 14.67 -7.31 -4.94
C VAL A 264 14.02 -6.57 -3.77
N GLY A 265 13.14 -7.26 -3.05
CA GLY A 265 12.56 -6.73 -1.82
C GLY A 265 13.59 -6.65 -0.69
N ARG A 266 13.40 -5.69 0.24
CA ARG A 266 14.22 -5.60 1.46
C ARG A 266 13.89 -6.68 2.50
N MET A 267 12.83 -7.45 2.27
CA MET A 267 12.36 -8.48 3.20
C MET A 267 12.47 -9.84 2.54
N THR A 268 12.99 -10.81 3.25
CA THR A 268 13.03 -12.22 2.87
C THR A 268 12.75 -13.10 4.09
N MET A 269 12.49 -14.37 3.86
CA MET A 269 12.42 -15.38 4.90
C MET A 269 13.83 -15.92 5.16
N ALA A 270 14.16 -16.08 6.42
CA ALA A 270 15.41 -16.69 6.87
C ALA A 270 15.15 -17.50 8.13
N GLU A 271 16.08 -18.32 8.52
CA GLU A 271 16.01 -19.09 9.77
C GLU A 271 15.80 -18.16 10.98
N LYS A 272 15.03 -18.64 11.96
CA LYS A 272 14.83 -17.89 13.19
C LYS A 272 16.17 -17.63 13.88
N ASN A 273 16.37 -16.41 14.35
CA ASN A 273 17.57 -15.95 15.03
C ASN A 273 18.83 -15.79 14.15
N SER A 274 18.70 -15.83 12.81
CA SER A 274 19.81 -15.47 11.92
C SER A 274 20.33 -14.08 12.25
N LYS A 275 21.63 -13.95 12.53
CA LYS A 275 22.31 -12.68 12.84
C LYS A 275 22.46 -11.80 11.61
N SER A 276 22.67 -12.42 10.45
CA SER A 276 22.82 -11.75 9.16
C SER A 276 21.98 -12.46 8.11
N VAL A 277 21.28 -11.70 7.28
CA VAL A 277 20.42 -12.21 6.22
C VAL A 277 20.83 -11.50 4.92
N PRO A 278 21.91 -11.93 4.25
CA PRO A 278 22.34 -11.32 3.00
C PRO A 278 21.33 -11.63 1.89
N ILE A 279 20.99 -10.63 1.11
CA ILE A 279 20.13 -10.76 -0.07
C ILE A 279 20.92 -10.32 -1.29
N LYS A 280 21.15 -11.23 -2.25
CA LYS A 280 21.84 -10.92 -3.50
C LYS A 280 21.04 -9.87 -4.29
N GLY A 281 21.69 -8.80 -4.70
CA GLY A 281 21.05 -7.70 -5.43
C GLY A 281 20.42 -6.60 -4.56
N LEU A 282 20.41 -6.73 -3.23
CA LEU A 282 19.84 -5.69 -2.33
C LEU A 282 20.58 -4.35 -2.43
N THR A 283 21.87 -4.38 -2.66
CA THR A 283 22.74 -3.20 -2.82
C THR A 283 22.86 -2.72 -4.26
N ASP A 284 22.12 -3.34 -5.18
CA ASP A 284 22.15 -2.95 -6.59
C ASP A 284 21.58 -1.55 -6.78
N LYS A 285 22.37 -0.65 -7.36
CA LYS A 285 22.02 0.73 -7.63
C LYS A 285 21.92 1.03 -9.13
N ARG A 286 22.00 -0.01 -9.98
CA ARG A 286 21.94 0.16 -11.42
C ARG A 286 20.52 0.54 -11.85
N ASN A 287 20.38 1.72 -12.37
CA ASN A 287 19.11 2.30 -12.79
C ASN A 287 19.22 2.84 -14.22
N ILE A 288 18.05 3.02 -14.81
CA ILE A 288 17.83 3.86 -15.98
C ILE A 288 16.82 4.95 -15.61
N THR A 289 16.70 5.97 -16.43
CA THR A 289 15.64 6.97 -16.29
C THR A 289 14.61 6.77 -17.39
N LEU A 290 13.35 6.71 -17.00
CA LEU A 290 12.19 6.71 -17.87
C LEU A 290 11.58 8.09 -17.83
N THR A 291 11.25 8.66 -19.00
CA THR A 291 10.42 9.86 -19.08
C THR A 291 9.08 9.47 -19.66
N PHE A 292 8.02 9.75 -18.92
CA PHE A 292 6.64 9.52 -19.31
C PHE A 292 5.98 10.82 -19.70
N VAL A 293 5.09 10.75 -20.69
CA VAL A 293 4.22 11.84 -21.09
C VAL A 293 2.80 11.31 -21.21
N ILE A 294 1.85 12.01 -20.60
CA ILE A 294 0.42 11.68 -20.66
C ILE A 294 -0.39 12.89 -21.10
N SER A 295 -1.52 12.65 -21.77
CA SER A 295 -2.50 13.70 -22.08
C SER A 295 -3.66 13.70 -21.09
N LEU A 296 -4.34 14.83 -20.94
CA LEU A 296 -5.57 14.95 -20.15
C LEU A 296 -6.72 14.11 -20.75
N ALA A 297 -6.65 13.82 -22.06
CA ALA A 297 -7.57 12.89 -22.73
C ALA A 297 -7.33 11.41 -22.37
N GLY A 298 -6.34 11.12 -21.52
CA GLY A 298 -6.06 9.77 -21.02
C GLY A 298 -5.13 8.95 -21.90
N GLU A 299 -4.35 9.57 -22.78
CA GLU A 299 -3.37 8.87 -23.61
C GLU A 299 -2.02 8.80 -22.91
N PHE A 300 -1.34 7.66 -23.06
CA PHE A 300 0.03 7.45 -22.65
C PHE A 300 0.93 7.45 -23.89
N LEU A 301 1.84 8.41 -23.99
CA LEU A 301 2.72 8.56 -25.14
C LEU A 301 3.87 7.56 -25.10
N PRO A 302 4.56 7.30 -26.23
CA PRO A 302 5.79 6.49 -26.23
C PRO A 302 6.81 7.00 -25.21
N MET A 303 7.60 6.07 -24.65
CA MET A 303 8.53 6.39 -23.57
C MET A 303 9.88 6.87 -24.08
N GLN A 304 10.48 7.84 -23.38
CA GLN A 304 11.92 8.04 -23.47
C GLN A 304 12.61 7.15 -22.43
N VAL A 305 13.67 6.46 -22.86
CA VAL A 305 14.47 5.58 -22.00
C VAL A 305 15.93 6.01 -22.08
N ILE A 306 16.49 6.50 -20.96
CA ILE A 306 17.87 6.98 -20.87
C ILE A 306 18.72 5.93 -20.17
N TYR A 307 19.58 5.25 -20.92
CA TYR A 307 20.51 4.25 -20.42
C TYR A 307 21.79 4.90 -19.90
N GLN A 308 22.43 4.25 -18.92
CA GLN A 308 23.75 4.66 -18.47
C GLN A 308 24.80 4.16 -19.45
N GLY A 309 25.63 5.08 -19.97
CA GLY A 309 26.78 4.76 -20.83
C GLY A 309 27.19 5.88 -21.76
N LYS A 310 28.33 5.70 -22.42
CA LYS A 310 28.93 6.71 -23.31
C LYS A 310 28.60 6.49 -24.79
N THR A 311 28.24 5.27 -25.19
CA THR A 311 28.05 4.89 -26.58
C THR A 311 26.75 4.09 -26.77
N LYS A 312 26.32 3.92 -28.01
CA LYS A 312 25.16 3.08 -28.37
C LYS A 312 25.28 1.63 -27.93
N ALA A 313 26.50 1.13 -27.66
CA ALA A 313 26.72 -0.20 -27.08
C ALA A 313 26.13 -0.34 -25.66
N SER A 314 25.76 0.77 -25.03
CA SER A 314 25.08 0.81 -23.74
C SER A 314 23.59 0.44 -23.83
N LEU A 315 23.01 0.48 -25.02
CA LEU A 315 21.62 0.06 -25.24
C LEU A 315 21.49 -1.47 -25.20
N PRO A 316 20.28 -2.02 -24.98
CA PRO A 316 20.03 -3.46 -25.04
C PRO A 316 20.42 -4.01 -26.41
N ARG A 317 21.23 -5.08 -26.43
CA ARG A 317 21.59 -5.76 -27.68
C ARG A 317 20.47 -6.71 -28.10
N ASN A 318 20.30 -6.86 -29.42
CA ASN A 318 19.33 -7.80 -30.00
C ASN A 318 17.89 -7.60 -29.50
N PHE A 319 17.51 -6.35 -29.20
CA PHE A 319 16.15 -6.01 -28.77
C PHE A 319 15.61 -4.84 -29.60
N VAL A 320 14.43 -5.02 -30.15
CA VAL A 320 13.74 -3.99 -30.95
C VAL A 320 12.61 -3.41 -30.13
N PHE A 321 12.68 -2.12 -29.88
CA PHE A 321 11.60 -1.40 -29.21
C PHE A 321 10.50 -1.01 -30.21
N PRO A 322 9.26 -0.84 -29.73
CA PRO A 322 8.16 -0.30 -30.55
C PRO A 322 8.52 1.04 -31.18
N LYS A 323 7.95 1.30 -32.37
CA LYS A 323 8.10 2.57 -33.05
C LYS A 323 7.63 3.73 -32.17
N GLY A 324 8.41 4.80 -32.12
CA GLY A 324 8.11 6.01 -31.36
C GLY A 324 8.84 6.10 -30.03
N PHE A 325 9.43 5.01 -29.51
CA PHE A 325 10.30 5.10 -28.32
C PHE A 325 11.54 5.95 -28.59
N CYS A 326 11.90 6.81 -27.65
CA CYS A 326 13.14 7.60 -27.70
C CYS A 326 14.20 6.94 -26.81
N LEU A 327 15.11 6.20 -27.45
CA LEU A 327 16.21 5.48 -26.75
C LEU A 327 17.47 6.30 -26.80
N THR A 328 17.98 6.65 -25.63
CA THR A 328 19.18 7.46 -25.48
C THR A 328 20.12 6.92 -24.43
N GLN A 329 21.33 7.43 -24.39
CA GLN A 329 22.31 7.11 -23.37
C GLN A 329 23.14 8.33 -22.98
N ASN A 330 23.48 8.39 -21.68
CA ASN A 330 24.47 9.33 -21.19
C ASN A 330 25.23 8.75 -19.98
N PRO A 331 26.39 9.31 -19.60
CA PRO A 331 27.25 8.73 -18.56
C PRO A 331 26.58 8.53 -17.20
N LYS A 332 25.58 9.36 -16.85
CA LYS A 332 24.90 9.34 -15.55
C LYS A 332 23.45 8.86 -15.62
N HIS A 333 22.92 8.51 -16.79
CA HIS A 333 21.51 8.21 -17.09
C HIS A 333 20.50 9.28 -16.65
N TYR A 334 20.93 10.46 -16.22
CA TYR A 334 20.03 11.53 -15.84
C TYR A 334 19.60 12.37 -17.04
N SER A 335 18.40 12.91 -17.00
CA SER A 335 17.98 13.90 -17.99
C SER A 335 18.80 15.18 -17.88
N ASN A 336 19.06 15.77 -19.00
CA ASN A 336 19.72 17.06 -19.17
C ASN A 336 19.05 17.83 -20.32
N GLU A 337 19.56 18.98 -20.69
CA GLU A 337 19.03 19.79 -21.81
C GLU A 337 18.91 18.98 -23.10
N GLU A 338 19.95 18.25 -23.52
CA GLU A 338 19.96 17.46 -24.74
C GLU A 338 18.92 16.34 -24.72
N GLU A 339 18.77 15.64 -23.58
CA GLU A 339 17.76 14.60 -23.43
C GLU A 339 16.34 15.19 -23.44
N THR A 340 16.15 16.38 -22.88
CA THR A 340 14.88 17.12 -22.91
C THR A 340 14.53 17.52 -24.33
N LEU A 341 15.49 18.04 -25.11
CA LEU A 341 15.27 18.35 -26.53
C LEU A 341 14.90 17.13 -27.36
N LYS A 342 15.58 15.99 -27.13
CA LYS A 342 15.22 14.72 -27.79
C LYS A 342 13.81 14.25 -27.42
N LEU A 343 13.38 14.39 -26.16
CA LEU A 343 12.00 14.11 -25.75
C LEU A 343 10.99 14.96 -26.54
N ILE A 344 11.27 16.26 -26.65
CA ILE A 344 10.40 17.19 -27.36
C ILE A 344 10.32 16.81 -28.86
N ASP A 345 11.46 16.58 -29.50
CA ASP A 345 11.53 16.32 -30.94
C ASP A 345 10.99 14.94 -31.34
N SER A 346 11.26 13.91 -30.48
CA SER A 346 10.94 12.52 -30.85
C SER A 346 9.57 12.05 -30.35
N ILE A 347 9.00 12.68 -29.32
CA ILE A 347 7.76 12.22 -28.68
C ILE A 347 6.70 13.32 -28.66
N ILE A 348 7.01 14.47 -28.04
CA ILE A 348 5.98 15.51 -27.83
C ILE A 348 5.55 16.14 -29.15
N ASN A 349 6.49 16.63 -29.96
CA ASN A 349 6.17 17.30 -31.24
C ASN A 349 5.45 16.38 -32.22
N PRO A 350 5.89 15.12 -32.48
CA PRO A 350 5.15 14.21 -33.35
C PRO A 350 3.72 13.94 -32.88
N TYR A 351 3.54 13.81 -31.56
CA TYR A 351 2.21 13.64 -30.97
C TYR A 351 1.33 14.89 -31.26
N LEU A 352 1.83 16.09 -30.94
CA LEU A 352 1.07 17.33 -31.13
C LEU A 352 0.70 17.57 -32.61
N VAL A 353 1.63 17.31 -33.54
CA VAL A 353 1.37 17.43 -34.98
C VAL A 353 0.25 16.48 -35.40
N LYS A 354 0.35 15.21 -35.03
CA LYS A 354 -0.68 14.19 -35.30
C LYS A 354 -2.04 14.58 -34.69
N THR A 355 -2.05 14.99 -33.43
CA THR A 355 -3.29 15.34 -32.72
C THR A 355 -3.95 16.58 -33.31
N ARG A 356 -3.18 17.65 -33.64
CA ARG A 356 -3.72 18.83 -34.31
C ARG A 356 -4.38 18.46 -35.64
N GLN A 357 -3.75 17.56 -36.41
CA GLN A 357 -4.33 17.08 -37.71
C GLN A 357 -5.62 16.28 -37.46
N GLN A 358 -5.64 15.38 -36.51
CA GLN A 358 -6.80 14.54 -36.16
C GLN A 358 -8.00 15.38 -35.71
N LEU A 359 -7.75 16.42 -34.92
CA LEU A 359 -8.77 17.35 -34.42
C LEU A 359 -9.09 18.48 -35.42
N LYS A 360 -8.46 18.48 -36.62
CA LYS A 360 -8.61 19.52 -37.64
C LYS A 360 -8.29 20.95 -37.13
N LEU A 361 -7.32 21.04 -36.21
CA LEU A 361 -6.86 22.28 -35.62
C LEU A 361 -5.68 22.86 -36.41
N PRO A 362 -5.48 24.19 -36.42
CA PRO A 362 -4.35 24.80 -37.08
C PRO A 362 -3.03 24.35 -36.45
N PRO A 363 -1.91 24.30 -37.23
CA PRO A 363 -0.58 23.99 -36.68
C PRO A 363 -0.14 24.92 -35.55
N THR A 364 -0.69 26.14 -35.53
CA THR A 364 -0.43 27.17 -34.50
C THR A 364 -1.25 27.02 -33.24
N GLN A 365 -2.19 26.04 -33.19
CA GLN A 365 -2.97 25.79 -31.99
C GLN A 365 -2.05 25.57 -30.79
N LYS A 366 -2.27 26.29 -29.70
CA LYS A 366 -1.47 26.17 -28.48
C LYS A 366 -1.71 24.82 -27.82
N ALA A 367 -0.67 24.31 -27.16
CA ALA A 367 -0.71 23.15 -26.26
C ALA A 367 -0.13 23.55 -24.90
N ILE A 368 -0.47 22.83 -23.86
CA ILE A 368 0.11 23.00 -22.51
C ILE A 368 1.01 21.82 -22.19
N LEU A 369 2.17 22.10 -21.62
CA LEU A 369 3.04 21.12 -21.00
C LEU A 369 3.21 21.44 -19.53
N ILE A 370 2.69 20.55 -18.68
CA ILE A 370 2.84 20.60 -17.23
C ILE A 370 4.01 19.72 -16.86
N TRP A 371 5.00 20.26 -16.16
CA TRP A 371 6.14 19.53 -15.66
C TRP A 371 6.74 20.14 -14.38
N ASP A 372 7.62 19.39 -13.70
CA ASP A 372 8.34 19.88 -12.53
C ASP A 372 9.48 20.84 -12.95
N VAL A 373 9.88 21.72 -12.05
CA VAL A 373 10.98 22.66 -12.30
C VAL A 373 12.31 21.95 -12.13
N PHE A 374 12.86 21.43 -13.22
CA PHE A 374 14.19 20.84 -13.26
C PHE A 374 15.15 21.69 -14.11
N ARG A 375 16.40 21.88 -13.67
CA ARG A 375 17.38 22.74 -14.36
C ARG A 375 17.56 22.43 -15.85
N GLY A 376 17.53 21.16 -16.24
CA GLY A 376 17.65 20.72 -17.63
C GLY A 376 16.40 21.02 -18.50
N GLN A 377 15.28 21.40 -17.89
CA GLN A 377 14.02 21.73 -18.56
C GLN A 377 13.78 23.24 -18.70
N THR A 378 14.53 24.04 -17.94
CA THR A 378 14.36 25.49 -17.85
C THR A 378 15.47 26.29 -18.57
N THR A 379 16.26 25.64 -19.43
CA THR A 379 17.28 26.34 -20.21
C THR A 379 16.64 27.16 -21.33
N GLU A 380 17.24 28.27 -21.69
CA GLU A 380 16.74 29.15 -22.76
C GLU A 380 16.51 28.41 -24.06
N ARG A 381 17.38 27.47 -24.40
CA ARG A 381 17.27 26.64 -25.60
C ARG A 381 16.04 25.74 -25.59
N VAL A 382 15.71 25.13 -24.46
CA VAL A 382 14.51 24.32 -24.30
C VAL A 382 13.24 25.18 -24.36
N LEU A 383 13.26 26.32 -23.64
CA LEU A 383 12.12 27.24 -23.62
C LEU A 383 11.83 27.81 -25.01
N SER A 384 12.86 28.26 -25.74
CA SER A 384 12.74 28.73 -27.14
C SER A 384 12.19 27.65 -28.07
N LYS A 385 12.64 26.39 -27.90
CA LYS A 385 12.13 25.27 -28.66
C LYS A 385 10.64 25.02 -28.40
N LEU A 386 10.20 25.01 -27.17
CA LEU A 386 8.79 24.83 -26.79
C LEU A 386 7.93 26.00 -27.34
N ALA A 387 8.38 27.22 -27.21
CA ALA A 387 7.70 28.39 -27.77
C ALA A 387 7.53 28.28 -29.28
N SER A 388 8.58 27.83 -30.02
CA SER A 388 8.52 27.64 -31.48
C SER A 388 7.50 26.56 -31.92
N LEU A 389 7.18 25.62 -31.02
CA LEU A 389 6.18 24.56 -31.24
C LEU A 389 4.78 24.94 -30.74
N ASN A 390 4.58 26.18 -30.32
CA ASN A 390 3.33 26.67 -29.71
C ASN A 390 2.94 25.89 -28.42
N ILE A 391 3.91 25.60 -27.58
CA ILE A 391 3.70 24.93 -26.30
C ILE A 391 3.87 25.94 -25.16
N GLU A 392 2.82 26.16 -24.40
CA GLU A 392 2.84 26.92 -23.13
C GLU A 392 3.27 26.01 -21.99
N ILE A 393 4.10 26.54 -21.09
CA ILE A 393 4.63 25.79 -19.96
C ILE A 393 3.88 26.19 -18.70
N VAL A 394 3.38 25.21 -17.97
CA VAL A 394 2.89 25.41 -16.59
C VAL A 394 3.77 24.59 -15.65
N SER A 395 4.50 25.27 -14.80
CA SER A 395 5.40 24.62 -13.84
C SER A 395 4.64 24.20 -12.60
N VAL A 396 4.88 22.96 -12.15
CA VAL A 396 4.39 22.53 -10.84
C VAL A 396 5.12 23.33 -9.75
N PRO A 397 4.41 23.94 -8.77
CA PRO A 397 5.05 24.71 -7.72
C PRO A 397 6.08 23.88 -6.94
N ALA A 398 7.18 24.54 -6.51
CA ALA A 398 8.26 23.88 -5.80
C ALA A 398 7.76 23.16 -4.53
N ASN A 399 8.23 21.94 -4.30
CA ASN A 399 7.81 21.06 -3.20
C ASN A 399 6.34 20.57 -3.26
N MET A 400 5.61 20.86 -4.33
CA MET A 400 4.21 20.48 -4.51
C MET A 400 4.01 19.32 -5.51
N THR A 401 5.07 18.72 -6.02
CA THR A 401 5.04 17.62 -6.99
C THR A 401 4.11 16.48 -6.57
N HIS A 402 4.13 16.14 -5.27
CA HIS A 402 3.31 15.07 -4.70
C HIS A 402 1.80 15.42 -4.55
N PHE A 403 1.42 16.67 -4.86
CA PHE A 403 0.02 17.09 -4.87
C PHE A 403 -0.48 17.38 -6.29
N PHE A 404 0.39 17.95 -7.17
CA PHE A 404 -0.06 18.54 -8.43
C PHE A 404 0.56 17.89 -9.68
N GLN A 405 1.48 16.91 -9.52
CA GLN A 405 2.07 16.19 -10.66
C GLN A 405 1.26 14.91 -10.96
N PRO A 406 0.40 14.88 -12.00
CA PRO A 406 -0.48 13.75 -12.29
C PRO A 406 0.23 12.41 -12.40
N LEU A 407 1.42 12.37 -13.05
CA LEU A 407 2.23 11.16 -13.19
C LEU A 407 2.69 10.60 -11.85
N ASP A 408 3.13 11.46 -10.91
CA ASP A 408 3.59 11.04 -9.59
C ASP A 408 2.45 10.54 -8.69
N LEU A 409 1.25 11.09 -8.86
CA LEU A 409 0.09 10.73 -8.06
C LEU A 409 -0.42 9.32 -8.35
N THR A 410 -0.13 8.76 -9.54
CA THR A 410 -0.65 7.45 -9.94
C THR A 410 0.32 6.62 -10.79
N VAL A 411 0.66 7.07 -11.99
CA VAL A 411 1.31 6.26 -13.03
C VAL A 411 2.72 5.82 -12.65
N ASN A 412 3.55 6.70 -12.09
CA ASN A 412 4.92 6.38 -11.68
C ASN A 412 4.98 5.27 -10.64
N GLY A 413 4.05 5.29 -9.68
CA GLY A 413 3.93 4.23 -8.67
C GLY A 413 3.57 2.88 -9.28
N GLN A 414 2.61 2.87 -10.21
CA GLN A 414 2.20 1.66 -10.92
C GLN A 414 3.31 1.10 -11.81
N ALA A 415 4.02 1.95 -12.54
CA ALA A 415 5.15 1.55 -13.37
C ALA A 415 6.23 0.84 -12.55
N LYS A 416 6.61 1.41 -11.39
CA LYS A 416 7.57 0.79 -10.47
C LYS A 416 7.08 -0.56 -9.93
N LYS A 417 5.80 -0.64 -9.57
CA LYS A 417 5.18 -1.89 -9.11
C LYS A 417 5.19 -2.95 -10.21
N PHE A 418 4.78 -2.59 -11.42
CA PHE A 418 4.76 -3.48 -12.57
C PHE A 418 6.14 -4.07 -12.87
N CYS A 419 7.18 -3.23 -12.99
CA CYS A 419 8.54 -3.69 -13.23
C CYS A 419 9.04 -4.62 -12.11
N LYS A 420 8.71 -4.32 -10.85
CA LYS A 420 9.05 -5.17 -9.71
C LYS A 420 8.34 -6.54 -9.78
N GLU A 421 7.09 -6.59 -10.16
CA GLU A 421 6.32 -7.84 -10.33
C GLU A 421 6.91 -8.67 -11.48
N LYS A 422 7.25 -8.06 -12.62
CA LYS A 422 7.92 -8.74 -13.73
C LYS A 422 9.29 -9.32 -13.31
N PHE A 423 10.10 -8.56 -12.58
CA PHE A 423 11.35 -9.05 -12.03
C PHE A 423 11.14 -10.25 -11.11
N THR A 424 10.17 -10.17 -10.19
CA THR A 424 9.88 -11.25 -9.23
C THR A 424 9.40 -12.52 -9.94
N THR A 425 8.54 -12.37 -10.94
CA THR A 425 8.06 -13.50 -11.76
C THR A 425 9.20 -14.14 -12.52
N TRP A 426 10.02 -13.35 -13.21
CA TRP A 426 11.20 -13.87 -13.92
C TRP A 426 12.17 -14.58 -12.97
N TYR A 427 12.43 -14.00 -11.79
CA TYR A 427 13.33 -14.60 -10.81
C TYR A 427 12.87 -16.00 -10.39
N SER A 428 11.58 -16.16 -10.11
CA SER A 428 11.00 -17.47 -9.75
C SER A 428 11.01 -18.46 -10.92
N GLN A 429 10.71 -18.00 -12.14
CA GLN A 429 10.77 -18.82 -13.34
C GLN A 429 12.21 -19.28 -13.65
N GLU A 430 13.21 -18.44 -13.41
CA GLU A 430 14.60 -18.79 -13.61
C GLU A 430 15.08 -19.88 -12.62
N VAL A 431 14.66 -19.79 -11.35
CA VAL A 431 14.89 -20.85 -10.36
C VAL A 431 14.24 -22.15 -10.82
N GLN A 432 12.98 -22.11 -11.26
CA GLN A 432 12.30 -23.31 -11.76
C GLN A 432 12.99 -23.88 -12.99
N ARG A 433 13.36 -23.07 -13.96
CA ARG A 433 14.08 -23.49 -15.18
C ARG A 433 15.38 -24.25 -14.86
N GLN A 434 16.15 -23.77 -13.86
CA GLN A 434 17.38 -24.43 -13.43
C GLN A 434 17.10 -25.78 -12.80
N LEU A 435 16.06 -25.90 -11.97
CA LEU A 435 15.61 -27.18 -11.39
C LEU A 435 15.16 -28.14 -12.47
N ASP A 436 14.33 -27.70 -13.41
CA ASP A 436 13.82 -28.53 -14.52
C ASP A 436 14.96 -29.00 -15.44
N SER A 437 16.05 -28.23 -15.54
CA SER A 437 17.25 -28.63 -16.29
C SER A 437 18.17 -29.60 -15.53
N GLY A 438 17.83 -30.01 -14.31
CA GLY A 438 18.58 -30.95 -13.49
C GLY A 438 19.73 -30.31 -12.69
N THR A 439 19.73 -28.97 -12.52
CA THR A 439 20.71 -28.31 -11.66
C THR A 439 20.45 -28.72 -10.21
N SER A 440 21.52 -29.06 -9.46
CA SER A 440 21.37 -29.42 -8.06
C SER A 440 20.89 -28.24 -7.22
N PHE A 441 20.20 -28.50 -6.11
CA PHE A 441 19.66 -27.45 -5.25
C PHE A 441 20.73 -26.49 -4.71
N GLU A 442 21.94 -27.00 -4.50
CA GLU A 442 23.06 -26.24 -3.98
C GLU A 442 23.68 -25.30 -5.03
N ASP A 443 23.51 -25.63 -6.32
CA ASP A 443 24.14 -24.92 -7.44
C ASP A 443 23.19 -23.91 -8.10
N ILE A 444 21.95 -23.76 -7.60
CA ILE A 444 20.97 -22.80 -8.14
C ILE A 444 21.45 -21.38 -7.86
N GLU A 445 21.78 -20.66 -8.92
CA GLU A 445 22.18 -19.26 -8.84
C GLU A 445 21.52 -18.42 -9.94
N VAL A 446 20.73 -17.41 -9.54
CA VAL A 446 20.14 -16.49 -10.50
C VAL A 446 21.16 -15.44 -10.93
N ASP A 447 21.43 -15.39 -12.24
CA ASP A 447 22.39 -14.47 -12.85
C ASP A 447 21.79 -13.05 -12.98
N LEU A 448 22.34 -12.11 -12.22
CA LEU A 448 21.94 -10.70 -12.22
C LEU A 448 22.89 -9.79 -13.02
N ARG A 449 23.76 -10.35 -13.89
CA ARG A 449 24.66 -9.57 -14.75
C ARG A 449 23.86 -8.77 -15.77
N MET A 450 24.41 -7.62 -16.19
CA MET A 450 23.76 -6.72 -17.15
C MET A 450 23.51 -7.36 -18.52
N SER A 451 24.34 -8.32 -18.91
CA SER A 451 24.13 -9.09 -20.15
C SER A 451 22.82 -9.88 -20.17
N VAL A 452 22.35 -10.32 -18.99
CA VAL A 452 21.11 -11.06 -18.80
C VAL A 452 19.94 -10.11 -18.51
N ILE A 453 20.10 -9.24 -17.50
CA ILE A 453 18.99 -8.42 -17.01
C ILE A 453 18.59 -7.31 -17.98
N LYS A 454 19.53 -6.71 -18.73
CA LYS A 454 19.20 -5.56 -19.57
C LYS A 454 18.22 -5.90 -20.71
N PRO A 455 18.37 -6.99 -21.48
CA PRO A 455 17.38 -7.40 -22.48
C PRO A 455 16.02 -7.74 -21.87
N LEU A 456 16.02 -8.44 -20.73
CA LEU A 456 14.78 -8.77 -19.99
C LEU A 456 14.04 -7.51 -19.54
N HIS A 457 14.77 -6.57 -18.93
CA HIS A 457 14.22 -5.30 -18.50
C HIS A 457 13.65 -4.50 -19.68
N ALA A 458 14.30 -4.53 -20.85
CA ALA A 458 13.78 -3.92 -22.07
C ALA A 458 12.42 -4.53 -22.48
N GLY A 459 12.28 -5.85 -22.39
CA GLY A 459 11.01 -6.55 -22.61
C GLY A 459 9.93 -6.14 -21.60
N TRP A 460 10.33 -5.96 -20.35
CA TRP A 460 9.37 -5.48 -19.33
C TRP A 460 8.91 -4.04 -19.56
N LEU A 461 9.77 -3.17 -20.13
CA LEU A 461 9.37 -1.81 -20.48
C LEU A 461 8.36 -1.79 -21.65
N VAL A 462 8.50 -2.68 -22.63
CA VAL A 462 7.50 -2.83 -23.69
C VAL A 462 6.17 -3.32 -23.12
N ALA A 463 6.20 -4.35 -22.30
CA ALA A 463 5.01 -4.84 -21.62
C ALA A 463 4.37 -3.78 -20.69
N LEU A 464 5.19 -2.93 -20.06
CA LEU A 464 4.71 -1.78 -19.28
C LEU A 464 3.99 -0.76 -20.17
N TYR A 465 4.53 -0.48 -21.34
CA TYR A 465 3.90 0.43 -22.31
C TYR A 465 2.54 -0.09 -22.75
N ASP A 466 2.45 -1.39 -23.12
CA ASP A 466 1.19 -2.03 -23.47
C ASP A 466 0.16 -1.96 -22.34
N TYR A 467 0.63 -2.18 -21.09
CA TYR A 467 -0.21 -2.06 -19.90
C TYR A 467 -0.73 -0.62 -19.69
N LEU A 468 0.16 0.39 -19.83
CA LEU A 468 -0.19 1.79 -19.58
C LEU A 468 -1.03 2.40 -20.71
N THR A 469 -0.92 1.91 -21.94
CA THR A 469 -1.80 2.28 -23.08
C THR A 469 -3.15 1.57 -23.04
N GLY A 470 -3.27 0.49 -22.27
CA GLY A 470 -4.51 -0.25 -22.07
C GLY A 470 -5.52 0.44 -21.13
N ALA A 471 -6.65 -0.22 -20.90
CA ALA A 471 -7.75 0.34 -20.10
C ALA A 471 -7.36 0.69 -18.65
N GLU A 472 -6.53 -0.15 -18.00
CA GLU A 472 -6.06 0.10 -16.62
C GLU A 472 -5.13 1.31 -16.52
N GLY A 473 -4.21 1.45 -17.48
CA GLY A 473 -3.33 2.61 -17.57
C GLY A 473 -4.14 3.90 -17.79
N ARG A 474 -5.10 3.86 -18.71
CA ARG A 474 -5.99 5.01 -18.98
C ARG A 474 -6.79 5.43 -17.75
N ARG A 475 -7.34 4.47 -16.98
CA ARG A 475 -7.99 4.79 -15.68
C ARG A 475 -7.04 5.48 -14.71
N SER A 476 -5.79 5.01 -14.64
CA SER A 476 -4.79 5.59 -13.77
C SER A 476 -4.38 6.99 -14.18
N ILE A 477 -4.29 7.25 -15.48
CA ILE A 477 -4.04 8.59 -16.03
C ILE A 477 -5.17 9.53 -15.61
N PHE A 478 -6.43 9.16 -15.84
CA PHE A 478 -7.57 9.99 -15.43
C PHE A 478 -7.59 10.24 -13.91
N LYS A 479 -7.32 9.21 -13.10
CA LYS A 479 -7.21 9.35 -11.65
C LYS A 479 -6.06 10.28 -11.23
N GLY A 480 -4.96 10.30 -11.97
CA GLY A 480 -3.84 11.23 -11.74
C GLY A 480 -4.26 12.68 -11.97
N TRP A 481 -4.92 12.95 -13.08
CA TRP A 481 -5.46 14.27 -13.42
C TRP A 481 -6.55 14.75 -12.45
N GLU A 482 -7.42 13.85 -12.02
CA GLU A 482 -8.45 14.11 -10.99
C GLU A 482 -7.81 14.48 -9.65
N LYS A 483 -6.86 13.70 -9.17
CA LYS A 483 -6.13 13.99 -7.92
C LYS A 483 -5.34 15.29 -7.97
N ALA A 484 -4.81 15.67 -9.13
CA ALA A 484 -4.15 16.96 -9.33
C ALA A 484 -5.15 18.14 -9.40
N GLY A 485 -6.47 17.87 -9.45
CA GLY A 485 -7.53 18.87 -9.56
C GLY A 485 -7.70 19.46 -10.98
N VAL A 486 -6.92 19.03 -11.96
CA VAL A 486 -6.92 19.60 -13.33
C VAL A 486 -8.15 19.15 -14.12
N LYS A 487 -8.64 17.92 -13.91
CA LYS A 487 -9.80 17.39 -14.63
C LYS A 487 -11.08 18.17 -14.34
N GLU A 488 -11.23 18.70 -13.15
CA GLU A 488 -12.41 19.44 -12.71
C GLU A 488 -12.53 20.80 -13.42
N ILE A 489 -11.39 21.44 -13.72
CA ILE A 489 -11.34 22.72 -14.42
C ILE A 489 -11.88 22.60 -15.85
N VAL A 490 -11.55 21.51 -16.55
CA VAL A 490 -11.94 21.32 -17.95
C VAL A 490 -13.42 20.97 -18.09
N ASN A 491 -14.07 20.48 -17.04
CA ASN A 491 -15.45 19.98 -17.05
C ASN A 491 -16.46 20.89 -16.32
N SER A 492 -16.05 22.03 -15.75
CA SER A 492 -16.93 22.81 -14.88
C SER A 492 -17.18 24.24 -15.37
N ASP A 493 -18.44 24.54 -15.63
CA ASP A 493 -18.99 25.91 -15.60
C ASP A 493 -19.20 26.42 -14.16
N LYS A 494 -18.63 25.77 -13.13
CA LYS A 494 -18.85 26.08 -11.71
C LYS A 494 -17.53 26.26 -10.95
N PRO A 495 -17.47 27.18 -9.97
CA PRO A 495 -16.29 27.33 -9.11
C PRO A 495 -15.98 26.04 -8.35
N LEU A 496 -14.69 25.72 -8.27
CA LEU A 496 -14.14 24.51 -7.67
C LEU A 496 -14.63 24.28 -6.24
N PRO A 497 -15.18 23.10 -5.90
CA PRO A 497 -15.45 22.75 -4.51
C PRO A 497 -14.15 22.61 -3.72
N PRO A 498 -14.13 22.98 -2.43
CA PRO A 498 -12.94 22.76 -1.59
C PRO A 498 -12.78 21.27 -1.33
N VAL A 499 -11.84 20.62 -2.02
CA VAL A 499 -11.39 19.27 -1.67
C VAL A 499 -10.33 19.42 -0.59
N ASP A 500 -10.55 18.87 0.61
CA ASP A 500 -9.57 18.82 1.67
C ASP A 500 -8.64 17.60 1.48
N PRO A 501 -7.44 17.75 0.94
CA PRO A 501 -6.52 16.63 0.72
C PRO A 501 -5.92 16.10 2.04
N PHE A 502 -6.16 16.77 3.16
CA PHE A 502 -5.69 16.32 4.47
C PHE A 502 -6.58 15.23 5.07
N GLU A 503 -7.86 15.11 4.67
CA GLU A 503 -8.72 14.02 5.14
C GLU A 503 -8.27 12.64 4.64
N GLU A 504 -7.86 12.51 3.37
CA GLU A 504 -7.39 11.21 2.83
C GLU A 504 -6.01 10.79 3.37
N ILE A 505 -5.14 11.73 3.72
CA ILE A 505 -3.79 11.43 4.26
C ILE A 505 -3.87 10.94 5.71
N TYR A 506 -4.89 11.32 6.46
CA TYR A 506 -5.09 10.91 7.85
C TYR A 506 -6.03 9.71 8.03
N GLN A 507 -6.79 9.31 7.00
CA GLN A 507 -7.67 8.13 7.01
C GLN A 507 -7.01 6.87 6.40
N ALA A 508 -5.85 6.95 5.76
CA ALA A 508 -5.05 5.84 5.24
C ALA A 508 -3.85 5.55 6.17
#